data_d390a6daf7b391e2421a8c774ff8a7eb
#
_entry.id   d390a6daf7b391e2421a8c774ff8a7eb
#
_cell.length_a   1.000
_cell.length_b   1.000
_cell.length_c   1.000
_cell.angle_alpha   90.00
_cell.angle_beta   90.00
_cell.angle_gamma   90.00
#
_symmetry.space_group_name_H-M   'P 1'
#
loop_
_entity.id
_entity.type
_entity.pdbx_description
1 polymer ?
#
loop_
_entity_poly.entity_id
_entity_poly.type
_entity_poly.pdbx_seq_one_letter_code
_entity_poly.pdbx_strand_id
1 'polypeptide(L)'
;MIVAVPIFFVGGWWYVSLILIALIIATTEFLAAAKVSRIYWLIYFFTYIAITSLTFWVFIKNNMRTNALEGHSLFDLSLWSLPRGFIELDISTLGVVVIMISLFALLIFDRNFQFEIATYMFIMIVLVGIGFQSFLFLRFYPLQQGHVSSGFQPNWLTSSFLLLYILIGTVGNDIGAYFIGVLFGKNKMAPRVSPNKTWEGFIGGYVISAVLSFTFALVVSLTGNPLIPVLSFQGDTWYLLIIFSLAMPLLANIGDLFFSILKRNFAIKDYGKMLRGHGGILDRLDSLLIVSLAISTILTLIENGFGIV
;
A
#
# COMPACT_ATOMS: atom_id res chain seq x y z
N MET A 1 -0.46 -16.67 -8.00
CA MET A 1 0.17 -15.58 -8.78
C MET A 1 -0.36 -15.48 -10.21
N ILE A 2 -0.43 -16.56 -10.99
CA ILE A 2 -0.86 -16.52 -12.43
C ILE A 2 -2.26 -15.90 -12.61
N VAL A 3 -3.22 -16.14 -11.70
CA VAL A 3 -4.59 -15.59 -11.78
C VAL A 3 -4.66 -14.13 -11.31
N ALA A 4 -3.80 -13.70 -10.39
CA ALA A 4 -3.83 -12.34 -9.86
C ALA A 4 -3.37 -11.29 -10.90
N VAL A 5 -2.45 -11.64 -11.78
CA VAL A 5 -1.94 -10.73 -12.81
C VAL A 5 -3.02 -10.26 -13.80
N PRO A 6 -3.82 -11.15 -14.44
CA PRO A 6 -4.93 -10.71 -15.29
C PRO A 6 -5.95 -9.85 -14.53
N ILE A 7 -6.31 -10.22 -13.30
CA ILE A 7 -7.28 -9.48 -12.47
C ILE A 7 -6.78 -8.06 -12.18
N PHE A 8 -5.49 -7.90 -11.97
CA PHE A 8 -4.87 -6.60 -11.77
C PHE A 8 -5.12 -5.63 -12.94
N PHE A 9 -5.02 -6.11 -14.18
CA PHE A 9 -5.23 -5.30 -15.39
C PHE A 9 -6.71 -5.11 -15.75
N VAL A 10 -7.56 -6.11 -15.50
CA VAL A 10 -9.01 -6.01 -15.75
C VAL A 10 -9.65 -4.92 -14.91
N GLY A 11 -9.19 -4.74 -13.67
CA GLY A 11 -9.70 -3.71 -12.76
C GLY A 11 -11.12 -4.01 -12.25
N GLY A 12 -11.86 -2.94 -11.93
CA GLY A 12 -13.25 -3.04 -11.48
C GLY A 12 -13.43 -3.91 -10.23
N TRP A 13 -14.57 -4.61 -10.13
CA TRP A 13 -14.89 -5.49 -8.99
C TRP A 13 -13.91 -6.66 -8.82
N TRP A 14 -13.27 -7.11 -9.89
CA TRP A 14 -12.26 -8.17 -9.83
C TRP A 14 -11.04 -7.73 -9.02
N TYR A 15 -10.58 -6.49 -9.23
CA TYR A 15 -9.48 -5.93 -8.47
C TYR A 15 -9.86 -5.72 -6.99
N VAL A 16 -11.06 -5.19 -6.73
CA VAL A 16 -11.58 -5.02 -5.36
C VAL A 16 -11.66 -6.35 -4.62
N SER A 17 -12.14 -7.41 -5.30
CA SER A 17 -12.20 -8.76 -4.73
C SER A 17 -10.81 -9.32 -4.44
N LEU A 18 -9.82 -9.08 -5.31
CA LEU A 18 -8.43 -9.48 -5.09
C LEU A 18 -7.86 -8.80 -3.84
N ILE A 19 -8.08 -7.49 -3.71
CA ILE A 19 -7.66 -6.72 -2.53
C ILE A 19 -8.33 -7.24 -1.26
N LEU A 20 -9.62 -7.54 -1.29
CA LEU A 20 -10.34 -8.11 -0.14
C LEU A 20 -9.76 -9.46 0.29
N ILE A 21 -9.50 -10.36 -0.65
CA ILE A 21 -8.90 -11.66 -0.36
C ILE A 21 -7.50 -11.49 0.24
N ALA A 22 -6.67 -10.64 -0.36
CA ALA A 22 -5.32 -10.38 0.14
C ALA A 22 -5.35 -9.75 1.55
N LEU A 23 -6.29 -8.84 1.82
CA LEU A 23 -6.50 -8.22 3.11
C LEU A 23 -6.89 -9.24 4.18
N ILE A 24 -7.83 -10.14 3.88
CA ILE A 24 -8.24 -11.21 4.81
C ILE A 24 -7.04 -12.09 5.15
N ILE A 25 -6.24 -12.50 4.16
CA ILE A 25 -5.07 -13.33 4.39
C ILE A 25 -4.02 -12.57 5.21
N ALA A 26 -3.68 -11.34 4.85
CA ALA A 26 -2.73 -10.51 5.59
C ALA A 26 -3.16 -10.32 7.06
N THR A 27 -4.47 -10.14 7.29
CA THR A 27 -5.02 -10.02 8.65
C THR A 27 -4.87 -11.31 9.44
N THR A 28 -5.14 -12.48 8.83
CA THR A 28 -4.90 -13.77 9.51
C THR A 28 -3.43 -13.97 9.85
N GLU A 29 -2.52 -13.58 8.96
CA GLU A 29 -1.08 -13.74 9.15
C GLU A 29 -0.56 -12.90 10.31
N PHE A 30 -0.91 -11.62 10.41
CA PHE A 30 -0.40 -10.81 11.52
C PHE A 30 -1.05 -11.16 12.86
N LEU A 31 -2.32 -11.57 12.88
CA LEU A 31 -2.97 -12.07 14.10
C LEU A 31 -2.32 -13.35 14.61
N ALA A 32 -1.95 -14.26 13.70
CA ALA A 32 -1.22 -15.47 14.06
C ALA A 32 0.17 -15.15 14.62
N ALA A 33 0.85 -14.12 14.09
CA ALA A 33 2.16 -13.67 14.56
C ALA A 33 2.12 -13.16 16.01
N ALA A 34 1.07 -12.42 16.37
CA ALA A 34 0.86 -11.92 17.73
C ALA A 34 0.54 -13.03 18.75
N LYS A 35 0.37 -14.30 18.30
CA LYS A 35 -0.01 -15.43 19.14
C LYS A 35 -1.25 -15.16 19.99
N VAL A 36 -2.15 -14.30 19.53
CA VAL A 36 -3.42 -14.01 20.19
C VAL A 36 -4.20 -15.33 20.27
N SER A 37 -4.54 -15.75 21.47
CA SER A 37 -5.28 -17.00 21.68
C SER A 37 -6.61 -16.94 20.91
N ARG A 38 -6.97 -18.04 20.23
CA ARG A 38 -8.27 -18.15 19.51
C ARG A 38 -9.48 -18.06 20.45
N ILE A 39 -9.27 -18.15 21.77
CA ILE A 39 -10.31 -17.90 22.78
C ILE A 39 -10.84 -16.46 22.68
N TYR A 40 -10.02 -15.53 22.22
CA TYR A 40 -10.43 -14.13 21.99
C TYR A 40 -11.05 -13.92 20.60
N TRP A 41 -12.03 -14.73 20.21
CA TRP A 41 -12.72 -14.62 18.93
C TRP A 41 -13.28 -13.22 18.66
N LEU A 42 -13.66 -12.48 19.73
CA LEU A 42 -14.09 -11.09 19.65
C LEU A 42 -12.98 -10.18 19.12
N ILE A 43 -11.74 -10.37 19.55
CA ILE A 43 -10.60 -9.58 19.05
C ILE A 43 -10.40 -9.82 17.55
N TYR A 44 -10.48 -11.07 17.12
CA TYR A 44 -10.45 -11.41 15.69
C TYR A 44 -11.57 -10.71 14.93
N PHE A 45 -12.80 -10.83 15.41
CA PHE A 45 -13.98 -10.23 14.78
C PHE A 45 -13.85 -8.69 14.66
N PHE A 46 -13.52 -8.01 15.74
CA PHE A 46 -13.31 -6.56 15.72
C PHE A 46 -12.13 -6.12 14.85
N THR A 47 -11.05 -6.90 14.82
CA THR A 47 -9.90 -6.61 13.96
C THR A 47 -10.28 -6.69 12.48
N TYR A 48 -11.02 -7.71 12.07
CA TYR A 48 -11.49 -7.81 10.69
C TYR A 48 -12.43 -6.67 10.30
N ILE A 49 -13.37 -6.31 11.17
CA ILE A 49 -14.27 -5.15 10.93
C ILE A 49 -13.46 -3.87 10.82
N ALA A 50 -12.53 -3.64 11.75
CA ALA A 50 -11.71 -2.43 11.78
C ALA A 50 -10.88 -2.28 10.50
N ILE A 51 -10.16 -3.32 10.09
CA ILE A 51 -9.32 -3.29 8.87
C ILE A 51 -10.18 -3.15 7.63
N THR A 52 -11.29 -3.89 7.52
CA THR A 52 -12.17 -3.82 6.36
C THR A 52 -12.81 -2.44 6.25
N SER A 53 -13.24 -1.86 7.36
CA SER A 53 -13.78 -0.50 7.37
C SER A 53 -12.74 0.54 7.02
N LEU A 54 -11.53 0.48 7.55
CA LEU A 54 -10.42 1.38 7.16
C LEU A 54 -10.11 1.28 5.66
N THR A 55 -10.10 0.06 5.10
CA THR A 55 -9.75 -0.15 3.70
C THR A 55 -10.83 0.32 2.73
N PHE A 56 -12.10 0.01 3.00
CA PHE A 56 -13.16 0.16 2.00
C PHE A 56 -14.14 1.30 2.28
N TRP A 57 -14.18 1.85 3.50
CA TRP A 57 -15.22 2.82 3.86
C TRP A 57 -15.22 4.07 2.99
N VAL A 58 -14.08 4.70 2.82
CA VAL A 58 -13.97 5.92 1.99
C VAL A 58 -14.40 5.63 0.56
N PHE A 59 -13.96 4.49 0.04
CA PHE A 59 -14.29 4.02 -1.28
C PHE A 59 -15.82 3.77 -1.46
N ILE A 60 -16.45 3.08 -0.52
CA ILE A 60 -17.90 2.79 -0.55
C ILE A 60 -18.71 4.07 -0.39
N LYS A 61 -18.40 4.90 0.61
CA LYS A 61 -19.13 6.15 0.89
C LYS A 61 -19.20 7.06 -0.33
N ASN A 62 -18.08 7.21 -1.02
CA ASN A 62 -18.04 8.12 -2.17
C ASN A 62 -18.74 7.57 -3.39
N ASN A 63 -18.58 6.29 -3.65
CA ASN A 63 -19.30 5.66 -4.73
C ASN A 63 -20.82 5.78 -4.51
N MET A 64 -21.31 5.49 -3.30
CA MET A 64 -22.72 5.65 -2.96
C MET A 64 -23.20 7.10 -3.14
N ARG A 65 -22.39 8.07 -2.71
CA ARG A 65 -22.73 9.50 -2.82
C ARG A 65 -22.81 9.95 -4.29
N THR A 66 -21.81 9.60 -5.09
CA THR A 66 -21.75 9.98 -6.50
C THR A 66 -22.89 9.33 -7.28
N ASN A 67 -23.10 8.02 -7.12
CA ASN A 67 -24.17 7.30 -7.81
C ASN A 67 -25.56 7.82 -7.41
N ALA A 68 -25.79 8.14 -6.14
CA ALA A 68 -27.05 8.69 -5.67
C ALA A 68 -27.33 10.09 -6.26
N LEU A 69 -26.30 10.93 -6.41
CA LEU A 69 -26.43 12.26 -7.02
C LEU A 69 -26.71 12.21 -8.52
N GLU A 70 -26.15 11.22 -9.22
CA GLU A 70 -26.26 11.06 -10.66
C GLU A 70 -27.42 10.14 -11.09
N GLY A 71 -28.16 9.57 -10.14
CA GLY A 71 -29.31 8.69 -10.41
C GLY A 71 -28.93 7.30 -10.93
N HIS A 72 -27.67 6.90 -10.78
CA HIS A 72 -27.18 5.57 -11.16
C HIS A 72 -27.37 4.52 -10.05
N SER A 73 -27.13 3.26 -10.38
CA SER A 73 -27.17 2.21 -9.35
C SER A 73 -26.06 2.43 -8.31
N LEU A 74 -26.35 2.16 -7.03
CA LEU A 74 -25.42 2.38 -5.91
C LEU A 74 -24.08 1.64 -6.04
N PHE A 75 -23.98 0.66 -6.93
CA PHE A 75 -22.80 -0.18 -7.14
C PHE A 75 -22.23 -0.09 -8.56
N ASP A 76 -22.52 0.99 -9.27
CA ASP A 76 -21.92 1.21 -10.58
C ASP A 76 -20.45 1.66 -10.45
N LEU A 77 -19.54 0.76 -10.76
CA LEU A 77 -18.08 1.00 -10.67
C LEU A 77 -17.54 1.91 -11.77
N SER A 78 -18.30 2.14 -12.85
CA SER A 78 -17.84 3.04 -13.93
C SER A 78 -17.75 4.49 -13.47
N LEU A 79 -18.50 4.83 -12.42
CA LEU A 79 -18.59 6.16 -11.82
C LEU A 79 -17.82 6.29 -10.50
N TRP A 80 -17.04 5.29 -10.12
CA TRP A 80 -16.29 5.34 -8.88
C TRP A 80 -15.25 6.45 -8.93
N SER A 81 -15.63 7.58 -8.35
CA SER A 81 -14.73 8.69 -8.05
C SER A 81 -14.25 8.55 -6.59
N LEU A 82 -12.94 8.58 -6.40
CA LEU A 82 -12.39 8.80 -5.07
C LEU A 82 -12.66 10.26 -4.66
N PRO A 83 -12.86 10.56 -3.37
CA PRO A 83 -13.13 11.92 -2.96
C PRO A 83 -11.95 12.83 -3.25
N ARG A 84 -12.23 14.06 -3.61
CA ARG A 84 -11.29 15.14 -3.40
C ARG A 84 -11.06 15.22 -1.89
N GLY A 85 -9.80 15.02 -1.47
CA GLY A 85 -9.48 14.94 -0.05
C GLY A 85 -9.59 13.52 0.50
N PHE A 86 -8.60 12.70 0.21
CA PHE A 86 -8.41 11.37 0.77
C PHE A 86 -8.28 11.37 2.30
N ILE A 87 -7.89 12.51 2.87
CA ILE A 87 -7.88 12.81 4.30
C ILE A 87 -9.14 13.63 4.61
N GLU A 88 -10.32 13.12 4.32
CA GLU A 88 -11.47 13.51 5.09
C GLU A 88 -11.29 12.90 6.47
N LEU A 89 -10.94 13.72 7.43
CA LEU A 89 -10.70 13.41 8.85
C LEU A 89 -11.88 12.68 9.53
N ASP A 90 -13.03 12.57 8.86
CA ASP A 90 -14.27 12.14 9.47
C ASP A 90 -14.26 10.69 9.97
N ILE A 91 -14.06 9.70 9.11
CA ILE A 91 -14.30 8.30 9.52
C ILE A 91 -13.04 7.50 9.65
N SER A 92 -12.01 7.77 8.86
CA SER A 92 -10.72 7.11 9.05
C SER A 92 -10.10 7.51 10.38
N THR A 93 -10.18 8.78 10.76
CA THR A 93 -9.70 9.28 12.06
C THR A 93 -10.56 8.76 13.20
N LEU A 94 -11.88 8.81 13.08
CA LEU A 94 -12.80 8.24 14.05
C LEU A 94 -12.58 6.72 14.19
N GLY A 95 -12.40 6.01 13.08
CA GLY A 95 -12.07 4.59 13.08
C GLY A 95 -10.78 4.29 13.83
N VAL A 96 -9.72 5.05 13.59
CA VAL A 96 -8.43 4.89 14.31
C VAL A 96 -8.60 5.17 15.81
N VAL A 97 -9.34 6.22 16.19
CA VAL A 97 -9.62 6.54 17.60
C VAL A 97 -10.44 5.44 18.27
N VAL A 98 -11.48 4.92 17.60
CA VAL A 98 -12.30 3.82 18.14
C VAL A 98 -11.47 2.55 18.32
N ILE A 99 -10.60 2.20 17.37
CA ILE A 99 -9.69 1.06 17.51
C ILE A 99 -8.74 1.27 18.69
N MET A 100 -8.16 2.45 18.82
CA MET A 100 -7.27 2.80 19.92
C MET A 100 -7.98 2.63 21.27
N ILE A 101 -9.18 3.22 21.42
CA ILE A 101 -9.98 3.13 22.67
C ILE A 101 -10.35 1.67 22.95
N SER A 102 -10.74 0.88 21.94
CA SER A 102 -11.09 -0.53 22.10
C SER A 102 -9.92 -1.36 22.60
N LEU A 103 -8.72 -1.14 22.06
CA LEU A 103 -7.50 -1.83 22.52
C LEU A 103 -7.09 -1.42 23.92
N PHE A 104 -7.23 -0.13 24.29
CA PHE A 104 -7.02 0.32 25.67
C PHE A 104 -8.04 -0.27 26.65
N ALA A 105 -9.30 -0.36 26.25
CA ALA A 105 -10.31 -1.01 27.07
C ALA A 105 -9.94 -2.48 27.33
N LEU A 106 -9.50 -3.22 26.30
CA LEU A 106 -9.03 -4.59 26.46
C LEU A 106 -7.84 -4.70 27.43
N LEU A 107 -6.90 -3.75 27.38
CA LEU A 107 -5.76 -3.70 28.33
C LEU A 107 -6.20 -3.51 29.78
N ILE A 108 -7.29 -2.74 30.00
CA ILE A 108 -7.80 -2.48 31.36
C ILE A 108 -8.57 -3.70 31.89
N PHE A 109 -9.38 -4.33 31.05
CA PHE A 109 -10.31 -5.39 31.49
C PHE A 109 -9.73 -6.81 31.44
N ASP A 110 -8.70 -7.05 30.59
CA ASP A 110 -8.09 -8.38 30.44
C ASP A 110 -6.62 -8.37 30.87
N ARG A 111 -6.33 -9.01 32.02
CA ARG A 111 -4.97 -9.12 32.57
C ARG A 111 -3.99 -9.91 31.68
N ASN A 112 -4.49 -10.74 30.78
CA ASN A 112 -3.66 -11.55 29.88
C ASN A 112 -3.32 -10.81 28.59
N PHE A 113 -3.99 -9.68 28.33
CA PHE A 113 -3.75 -8.86 27.13
C PHE A 113 -2.64 -7.86 27.42
N GLN A 114 -1.44 -8.13 26.91
CA GLN A 114 -0.24 -7.34 27.21
C GLN A 114 -0.16 -6.08 26.33
N PHE A 115 0.44 -5.02 26.85
CA PHE A 115 0.63 -3.76 26.16
C PHE A 115 1.39 -3.91 24.80
N GLU A 116 2.37 -4.82 24.75
CA GLU A 116 3.11 -5.12 23.52
C GLU A 116 2.20 -5.66 22.41
N ILE A 117 1.26 -6.53 22.77
CA ILE A 117 0.28 -7.09 21.82
C ILE A 117 -0.67 -5.99 21.35
N ALA A 118 -1.17 -5.15 22.25
CA ALA A 118 -2.06 -4.04 21.92
C ALA A 118 -1.40 -3.04 20.95
N THR A 119 -0.17 -2.65 21.25
CA THR A 119 0.61 -1.72 20.42
C THR A 119 0.86 -2.32 19.04
N TYR A 120 1.27 -3.58 18.98
CA TYR A 120 1.47 -4.29 17.72
C TYR A 120 0.18 -4.34 16.90
N MET A 121 -0.94 -4.74 17.52
CA MET A 121 -2.23 -4.81 16.85
C MET A 121 -2.66 -3.45 16.32
N PHE A 122 -2.52 -2.38 17.11
CA PHE A 122 -2.84 -1.03 16.67
C PHE A 122 -2.03 -0.64 15.43
N ILE A 123 -0.71 -0.80 15.49
CA ILE A 123 0.18 -0.50 14.37
C ILE A 123 -0.21 -1.30 13.13
N MET A 124 -0.45 -2.61 13.27
CA MET A 124 -0.78 -3.47 12.14
C MET A 124 -2.16 -3.18 11.56
N ILE A 125 -3.17 -2.92 12.39
CA ILE A 125 -4.52 -2.58 11.91
C ILE A 125 -4.47 -1.28 11.09
N VAL A 126 -3.82 -0.26 11.60
CA VAL A 126 -3.73 1.04 10.92
C VAL A 126 -2.90 0.92 9.64
N LEU A 127 -1.71 0.32 9.72
CA LEU A 127 -0.78 0.22 8.60
C LEU A 127 -1.32 -0.68 7.48
N VAL A 128 -1.86 -1.84 7.82
CA VAL A 128 -2.43 -2.76 6.84
C VAL A 128 -3.72 -2.17 6.27
N GLY A 129 -4.62 -1.64 7.11
CA GLY A 129 -5.88 -1.02 6.67
C GLY A 129 -5.66 0.13 5.71
N ILE A 130 -4.84 1.12 6.09
CA ILE A 130 -4.56 2.28 5.23
C ILE A 130 -3.65 1.89 4.05
N GLY A 131 -2.72 0.96 4.21
CA GLY A 131 -1.89 0.47 3.13
C GLY A 131 -2.71 -0.21 2.01
N PHE A 132 -3.66 -1.06 2.35
CA PHE A 132 -4.58 -1.65 1.36
C PHE A 132 -5.56 -0.64 0.77
N GLN A 133 -6.00 0.36 1.56
CA GLN A 133 -6.75 1.50 1.04
C GLN A 133 -5.95 2.25 -0.03
N SER A 134 -4.64 2.42 0.19
CA SER A 134 -3.74 3.06 -0.76
C SER A 134 -3.62 2.28 -2.08
N PHE A 135 -3.69 0.94 -2.07
CA PHE A 135 -3.76 0.15 -3.31
C PHE A 135 -5.03 0.43 -4.11
N LEU A 136 -6.18 0.57 -3.43
CA LEU A 136 -7.43 0.96 -4.09
C LEU A 136 -7.30 2.37 -4.68
N PHE A 137 -6.80 3.31 -3.89
CA PHE A 137 -6.55 4.68 -4.34
C PHE A 137 -5.68 4.70 -5.59
N LEU A 138 -4.48 4.16 -5.55
CA LEU A 138 -3.51 4.20 -6.65
C LEU A 138 -4.02 3.52 -7.93
N ARG A 139 -4.95 2.57 -7.81
CA ARG A 139 -5.56 1.90 -8.96
C ARG A 139 -6.66 2.72 -9.61
N PHE A 140 -7.48 3.43 -8.83
CA PHE A 140 -8.64 4.15 -9.32
C PHE A 140 -8.39 5.67 -9.51
N TYR A 141 -7.37 6.22 -8.87
CA TYR A 141 -7.03 7.64 -8.95
C TYR A 141 -6.78 8.16 -10.38
N PRO A 142 -6.06 7.43 -11.28
CA PRO A 142 -5.93 7.90 -12.66
C PRO A 142 -7.27 8.01 -13.40
N LEU A 143 -8.22 7.12 -13.14
CA LEU A 143 -9.57 7.19 -13.73
C LEU A 143 -10.32 8.44 -13.27
N GLN A 144 -10.18 8.80 -11.99
CA GLN A 144 -10.75 10.02 -11.45
C GLN A 144 -10.13 11.28 -12.09
N GLN A 145 -8.82 11.32 -12.28
CA GLN A 145 -8.13 12.43 -12.94
C GLN A 145 -8.58 12.62 -14.39
N GLY A 146 -8.98 11.54 -15.07
CA GLY A 146 -9.57 11.62 -16.42
C GLY A 146 -10.88 12.42 -16.50
N HIS A 147 -11.64 12.51 -15.41
CA HIS A 147 -12.85 13.33 -15.35
C HIS A 147 -12.58 14.82 -15.05
N VAL A 148 -11.42 15.13 -14.48
CA VAL A 148 -11.06 16.49 -14.05
C VAL A 148 -10.19 17.21 -15.09
N SER A 149 -9.29 16.48 -15.72
CA SER A 149 -8.29 17.06 -16.64
C SER A 149 -8.71 16.89 -18.10
N SER A 150 -9.00 18.00 -18.78
CA SER A 150 -9.25 17.98 -20.22
C SER A 150 -8.03 17.46 -20.97
N GLY A 151 -8.20 16.38 -21.72
CA GLY A 151 -7.13 15.75 -22.51
C GLY A 151 -6.48 14.50 -21.91
N PHE A 152 -6.72 14.20 -20.64
CA PHE A 152 -6.29 12.94 -20.03
C PHE A 152 -7.48 11.97 -19.96
N GLN A 153 -7.46 10.91 -20.77
CA GLN A 153 -8.56 9.93 -20.88
C GLN A 153 -8.04 8.51 -20.59
N PRO A 154 -7.79 8.17 -19.33
CA PRO A 154 -7.30 6.84 -18.97
C PRO A 154 -8.39 5.78 -19.17
N ASN A 155 -8.00 4.66 -19.72
CA ASN A 155 -8.83 3.44 -19.75
C ASN A 155 -8.42 2.48 -18.61
N TRP A 156 -9.11 1.34 -18.49
CA TRP A 156 -8.81 0.34 -17.45
C TRP A 156 -7.37 -0.17 -17.48
N LEU A 157 -6.75 -0.25 -18.66
CA LEU A 157 -5.36 -0.67 -18.80
C LEU A 157 -4.40 0.44 -18.37
N THR A 158 -4.54 1.64 -18.93
CA THR A 158 -3.64 2.76 -18.64
C THR A 158 -3.75 3.24 -17.20
N SER A 159 -4.93 3.14 -16.58
CA SER A 159 -5.11 3.43 -15.14
C SER A 159 -4.31 2.49 -14.22
N SER A 160 -3.85 1.33 -14.71
CA SER A 160 -2.97 0.45 -13.94
C SER A 160 -1.49 0.89 -13.96
N PHE A 161 -1.11 1.83 -14.84
CA PHE A 161 0.29 2.22 -15.00
C PHE A 161 0.87 2.91 -13.76
N LEU A 162 0.08 3.67 -13.02
CA LEU A 162 0.52 4.26 -11.77
C LEU A 162 0.88 3.19 -10.72
N LEU A 163 0.05 2.18 -10.58
CA LEU A 163 0.32 1.08 -9.65
C LEU A 163 1.48 0.20 -10.14
N LEU A 164 1.61 -0.02 -11.48
CA LEU A 164 2.77 -0.71 -12.07
C LEU A 164 4.08 0.05 -11.83
N TYR A 165 4.07 1.36 -11.94
CA TYR A 165 5.22 2.20 -11.65
C TYR A 165 5.73 1.96 -10.22
N ILE A 166 4.83 1.91 -9.25
CA ILE A 166 5.16 1.63 -7.85
C ILE A 166 5.66 0.20 -7.68
N LEU A 167 5.02 -0.78 -8.33
CA LEU A 167 5.47 -2.18 -8.30
C LEU A 167 6.88 -2.33 -8.87
N ILE A 168 7.15 -1.71 -10.04
CA ILE A 168 8.47 -1.77 -10.68
C ILE A 168 9.53 -1.15 -9.77
N GLY A 169 9.24 0.02 -9.17
CA GLY A 169 10.15 0.66 -8.24
C GLY A 169 10.43 -0.20 -6.99
N THR A 170 9.39 -0.75 -6.37
CA THR A 170 9.54 -1.54 -5.14
C THR A 170 10.20 -2.89 -5.40
N VAL A 171 9.68 -3.67 -6.34
CA VAL A 171 10.22 -4.99 -6.70
C VAL A 171 11.61 -4.87 -7.33
N GLY A 172 11.83 -3.83 -8.15
CA GLY A 172 13.14 -3.53 -8.74
C GLY A 172 14.21 -3.26 -7.67
N ASN A 173 13.84 -2.58 -6.57
CA ASN A 173 14.73 -2.37 -5.43
C ASN A 173 15.15 -3.71 -4.79
N ASP A 174 14.20 -4.60 -4.53
CA ASP A 174 14.49 -5.87 -3.86
C ASP A 174 15.34 -6.79 -4.73
N ILE A 175 15.00 -6.87 -6.03
CA ILE A 175 15.77 -7.65 -7.01
C ILE A 175 17.19 -7.08 -7.15
N GLY A 176 17.32 -5.77 -7.34
CA GLY A 176 18.60 -5.09 -7.48
C GLY A 176 19.47 -5.23 -6.23
N ALA A 177 18.85 -5.04 -5.05
CA ALA A 177 19.54 -5.21 -3.77
C ALA A 177 20.04 -6.65 -3.57
N TYR A 178 19.26 -7.63 -3.98
CA TYR A 178 19.65 -9.03 -3.91
C TYR A 178 20.87 -9.31 -4.82
N PHE A 179 20.79 -8.97 -6.11
CA PHE A 179 21.88 -9.27 -7.05
C PHE A 179 23.17 -8.54 -6.70
N ILE A 180 23.10 -7.23 -6.42
CA ILE A 180 24.30 -6.45 -6.05
C ILE A 180 24.82 -6.90 -4.68
N GLY A 181 23.94 -7.21 -3.74
CA GLY A 181 24.31 -7.71 -2.41
C GLY A 181 25.02 -9.06 -2.45
N VAL A 182 24.63 -9.97 -3.36
CA VAL A 182 25.30 -11.27 -3.56
C VAL A 182 26.64 -11.11 -4.25
N LEU A 183 26.73 -10.24 -5.27
CA LEU A 183 27.96 -10.09 -6.07
C LEU A 183 29.02 -9.23 -5.38
N PHE A 184 28.61 -8.17 -4.71
CA PHE A 184 29.52 -7.14 -4.19
C PHE A 184 29.40 -6.87 -2.68
N GLY A 185 28.41 -7.48 -2.00
CA GLY A 185 28.09 -7.19 -0.61
C GLY A 185 29.21 -7.62 0.37
N LYS A 186 29.77 -6.67 1.09
CA LYS A 186 30.78 -6.89 2.11
C LYS A 186 30.33 -6.39 3.48
N ASN A 187 29.70 -5.22 3.52
CA ASN A 187 29.33 -4.53 4.75
C ASN A 187 27.87 -4.76 5.12
N LYS A 188 27.62 -5.35 6.29
CA LYS A 188 26.24 -5.58 6.76
C LYS A 188 25.58 -4.28 7.18
N MET A 189 24.32 -4.05 6.70
CA MET A 189 23.56 -2.84 6.99
C MET A 189 22.81 -2.93 8.33
N ALA A 190 22.11 -4.01 8.58
CA ALA A 190 21.24 -4.18 9.74
C ALA A 190 21.35 -5.59 10.35
N PRO A 191 22.49 -5.98 10.98
CA PRO A 191 22.75 -7.36 11.41
C PRO A 191 21.71 -7.95 12.37
N ARG A 192 21.13 -7.11 13.25
CA ARG A 192 20.13 -7.54 14.24
C ARG A 192 18.75 -7.81 13.66
N VAL A 193 18.39 -7.09 12.61
CA VAL A 193 17.04 -7.09 12.01
C VAL A 193 17.00 -7.98 10.79
N SER A 194 17.90 -7.73 9.85
CA SER A 194 18.06 -8.45 8.59
C SER A 194 19.52 -8.73 8.30
N PRO A 195 20.06 -9.92 8.71
CA PRO A 195 21.49 -10.23 8.63
C PRO A 195 22.02 -10.37 7.21
N ASN A 196 21.14 -10.53 6.23
CA ASN A 196 21.53 -10.70 4.83
C ASN A 196 21.67 -9.37 4.07
N LYS A 197 21.10 -8.26 4.58
CA LYS A 197 21.18 -6.94 3.94
C LYS A 197 22.60 -6.33 4.06
N THR A 198 23.08 -5.80 2.93
CA THR A 198 24.38 -5.13 2.82
C THR A 198 24.21 -3.70 2.31
N TRP A 199 25.14 -2.81 2.64
CA TRP A 199 25.15 -1.43 2.15
C TRP A 199 25.32 -1.35 0.64
N GLU A 200 26.17 -2.21 0.08
CA GLU A 200 26.38 -2.30 -1.37
C GLU A 200 25.09 -2.74 -2.08
N GLY A 201 24.41 -3.73 -1.51
CA GLY A 201 23.10 -4.17 -2.00
C GLY A 201 22.06 -3.06 -1.93
N PHE A 202 22.01 -2.32 -0.82
CA PHE A 202 21.11 -1.18 -0.65
C PHE A 202 21.32 -0.11 -1.75
N ILE A 203 22.57 0.32 -1.96
CA ILE A 203 22.90 1.33 -2.99
C ILE A 203 22.59 0.79 -4.38
N GLY A 204 22.95 -0.47 -4.67
CA GLY A 204 22.66 -1.09 -5.96
C GLY A 204 21.16 -1.21 -6.25
N GLY A 205 20.40 -1.68 -5.28
CA GLY A 205 18.94 -1.75 -5.36
C GLY A 205 18.30 -0.37 -5.58
N TYR A 206 18.77 0.62 -4.81
CA TYR A 206 18.33 2.01 -4.94
C TYR A 206 18.51 2.55 -6.36
N VAL A 207 19.70 2.41 -6.93
CA VAL A 207 20.01 2.92 -8.28
C VAL A 207 19.18 2.18 -9.34
N ILE A 208 19.17 0.85 -9.28
CA ILE A 208 18.42 0.01 -10.24
C ILE A 208 16.92 0.35 -10.21
N SER A 209 16.35 0.44 -9.02
CA SER A 209 14.94 0.79 -8.83
C SER A 209 14.61 2.18 -9.39
N ALA A 210 15.40 3.18 -9.04
CA ALA A 210 15.21 4.56 -9.50
C ALA A 210 15.26 4.65 -11.03
N VAL A 211 16.24 3.98 -11.65
CA VAL A 211 16.39 3.97 -13.12
C VAL A 211 15.23 3.22 -13.77
N LEU A 212 14.84 2.04 -13.28
CA LEU A 212 13.76 1.25 -13.88
C LEU A 212 12.42 1.96 -13.78
N SER A 213 12.07 2.49 -12.61
CA SER A 213 10.80 3.19 -12.39
C SER A 213 10.75 4.48 -13.20
N PHE A 214 11.82 5.28 -13.22
CA PHE A 214 11.89 6.49 -14.02
C PHE A 214 11.78 6.16 -15.53
N THR A 215 12.51 5.17 -16.02
CA THR A 215 12.45 4.75 -17.44
C THR A 215 11.04 4.30 -17.82
N PHE A 216 10.39 3.49 -16.97
CA PHE A 216 9.01 3.09 -17.23
C PHE A 216 8.07 4.29 -17.35
N ALA A 217 8.11 5.22 -16.38
CA ALA A 217 7.26 6.40 -16.39
C ALA A 217 7.56 7.33 -17.56
N LEU A 218 8.83 7.47 -17.94
CA LEU A 218 9.25 8.23 -19.12
C LEU A 218 8.69 7.63 -20.40
N VAL A 219 8.85 6.33 -20.61
CA VAL A 219 8.34 5.63 -21.81
C VAL A 219 6.83 5.78 -21.92
N VAL A 220 6.10 5.54 -20.84
CA VAL A 220 4.64 5.65 -20.80
C VAL A 220 4.19 7.08 -21.08
N SER A 221 4.88 8.09 -20.53
CA SER A 221 4.60 9.51 -20.80
C SER A 221 4.85 9.87 -22.26
N LEU A 222 5.95 9.42 -22.86
CA LEU A 222 6.30 9.69 -24.26
C LEU A 222 5.35 9.00 -25.25
N THR A 223 4.72 7.90 -24.88
CA THR A 223 3.69 7.22 -25.70
C THR A 223 2.31 7.87 -25.61
N GLY A 224 2.18 9.02 -24.94
CA GLY A 224 0.93 9.76 -24.80
C GLY A 224 -0.02 9.22 -23.72
N ASN A 225 0.45 8.31 -22.86
CA ASN A 225 -0.32 7.74 -21.78
C ASN A 225 0.38 7.96 -20.42
N PRO A 226 0.51 9.22 -19.96
CA PRO A 226 1.19 9.49 -18.68
C PRO A 226 0.52 8.75 -17.52
N LEU A 227 1.27 8.52 -16.45
CA LEU A 227 0.75 7.86 -15.24
C LEU A 227 -0.48 8.61 -14.70
N ILE A 228 -0.33 9.90 -14.54
CA ILE A 228 -1.34 10.92 -14.23
C ILE A 228 -0.81 12.25 -14.74
N PRO A 229 -1.65 13.29 -14.90
CA PRO A 229 -1.21 14.60 -15.42
C PRO A 229 -0.03 15.21 -14.64
N VAL A 230 -0.06 15.12 -13.32
CA VAL A 230 1.00 15.64 -12.43
C VAL A 230 2.31 14.85 -12.53
N LEU A 231 2.26 13.54 -12.83
CA LEU A 231 3.43 12.68 -13.04
C LEU A 231 3.63 12.40 -14.53
N SER A 232 3.81 13.47 -15.30
CA SER A 232 4.04 13.43 -16.74
C SER A 232 5.39 14.10 -17.07
N PHE A 233 6.16 13.50 -17.97
CA PHE A 233 7.40 14.10 -18.45
C PHE A 233 7.14 15.32 -19.35
N GLN A 234 5.97 15.40 -19.97
CA GLN A 234 5.58 16.49 -20.88
C GLN A 234 4.94 17.69 -20.15
N GLY A 235 4.65 17.58 -18.85
CA GLY A 235 4.05 18.64 -18.06
C GLY A 235 5.07 19.52 -17.34
N ASP A 236 4.60 20.63 -16.77
CA ASP A 236 5.43 21.56 -15.99
C ASP A 236 5.99 20.92 -14.70
N THR A 237 5.41 19.82 -14.26
CA THR A 237 5.75 19.09 -13.04
C THR A 237 6.63 17.87 -13.28
N TRP A 238 7.35 17.80 -14.41
CA TRP A 238 8.21 16.66 -14.77
C TRP A 238 9.24 16.28 -13.69
N TYR A 239 9.70 17.24 -12.90
CA TYR A 239 10.63 17.02 -11.78
C TYR A 239 10.04 16.14 -10.67
N LEU A 240 8.72 16.15 -10.48
CA LEU A 240 8.06 15.28 -9.51
C LEU A 240 8.26 13.80 -9.87
N LEU A 241 8.27 13.47 -11.15
CA LEU A 241 8.53 12.11 -11.61
C LEU A 241 9.93 11.63 -11.18
N ILE A 242 10.93 12.49 -11.24
CA ILE A 242 12.28 12.19 -10.72
C ILE A 242 12.25 12.02 -9.20
N ILE A 243 11.62 12.96 -8.49
CA ILE A 243 11.52 12.92 -7.02
C ILE A 243 10.86 11.64 -6.56
N PHE A 244 9.73 11.25 -7.16
CA PHE A 244 9.03 10.02 -6.81
C PHE A 244 9.87 8.76 -7.12
N SER A 245 10.55 8.73 -8.28
CA SER A 245 11.41 7.60 -8.65
C SER A 245 12.60 7.43 -7.70
N LEU A 246 13.14 8.53 -7.17
CA LEU A 246 14.20 8.50 -6.16
C LEU A 246 13.68 8.19 -4.75
N ALA A 247 12.47 8.61 -4.41
CA ALA A 247 11.90 8.37 -3.08
C ALA A 247 11.44 6.93 -2.88
N MET A 248 10.89 6.28 -3.93
CA MET A 248 10.34 4.91 -3.82
C MET A 248 11.31 3.87 -3.25
N PRO A 249 12.56 3.72 -3.74
CA PRO A 249 13.47 2.72 -3.19
C PRO A 249 13.90 3.01 -1.75
N LEU A 250 13.95 4.28 -1.32
CA LEU A 250 14.17 4.61 0.09
C LEU A 250 13.01 4.13 0.95
N LEU A 251 11.78 4.45 0.56
CA LEU A 251 10.56 4.04 1.26
C LEU A 251 10.42 2.52 1.29
N ALA A 252 10.76 1.83 0.19
CA ALA A 252 10.74 0.37 0.11
C ALA A 252 11.69 -0.25 1.13
N ASN A 253 12.92 0.24 1.22
CA ASN A 253 13.89 -0.24 2.21
C ASN A 253 13.48 0.04 3.65
N ILE A 254 12.89 1.22 3.92
CA ILE A 254 12.32 1.55 5.24
C ILE A 254 11.19 0.59 5.58
N GLY A 255 10.29 0.30 4.63
CA GLY A 255 9.18 -0.63 4.81
C GLY A 255 9.64 -2.03 5.18
N ASP A 256 10.55 -2.61 4.41
CA ASP A 256 11.08 -3.95 4.68
C ASP A 256 11.82 -4.01 6.04
N LEU A 257 12.60 -3.01 6.39
CA LEU A 257 13.25 -2.94 7.71
C LEU A 257 12.22 -2.82 8.83
N PHE A 258 11.18 -2.00 8.66
CA PHE A 258 10.13 -1.81 9.64
C PHE A 258 9.37 -3.12 9.93
N PHE A 259 8.90 -3.80 8.88
CA PHE A 259 8.25 -5.10 9.04
C PHE A 259 9.20 -6.17 9.59
N SER A 260 10.48 -6.11 9.21
CA SER A 260 11.50 -7.01 9.77
C SER A 260 11.69 -6.79 11.26
N ILE A 261 11.70 -5.55 11.76
CA ILE A 261 11.74 -5.22 13.20
C ILE A 261 10.52 -5.80 13.91
N LEU A 262 9.32 -5.61 13.36
CA LEU A 262 8.09 -6.17 13.95
C LEU A 262 8.15 -7.70 14.04
N LYS A 263 8.64 -8.38 12.99
CA LYS A 263 8.83 -9.85 13.00
C LYS A 263 9.78 -10.29 14.10
N ARG A 264 10.90 -9.62 14.29
CA ARG A 264 11.90 -9.97 15.32
C ARG A 264 11.37 -9.76 16.73
N ASN A 265 10.53 -8.74 16.94
CA ASN A 265 9.91 -8.49 18.25
C ASN A 265 9.04 -9.67 18.73
N PHE A 266 8.41 -10.38 17.81
CA PHE A 266 7.60 -11.59 18.11
C PHE A 266 8.37 -12.91 17.91
N ALA A 267 9.69 -12.84 17.75
CA ALA A 267 10.57 -14.00 17.50
C ALA A 267 10.14 -14.87 16.31
N ILE A 268 9.57 -14.23 15.28
CA ILE A 268 9.20 -14.88 14.02
C ILE A 268 10.14 -14.40 12.89
N LYS A 269 10.22 -15.19 11.82
CA LYS A 269 10.95 -14.83 10.61
C LYS A 269 10.00 -14.36 9.52
N ASP A 270 8.90 -15.08 9.35
CA ASP A 270 7.88 -14.83 8.33
C ASP A 270 6.51 -14.77 9.01
N TYR A 271 5.59 -13.93 8.52
CA TYR A 271 4.23 -13.81 9.04
C TYR A 271 3.38 -15.04 8.73
N GLY A 272 3.59 -15.65 7.57
CA GLY A 272 2.81 -16.78 7.12
C GLY A 272 3.64 -17.84 6.37
N LYS A 273 2.98 -18.97 6.07
CA LYS A 273 3.54 -20.08 5.28
C LYS A 273 2.67 -20.40 4.07
N MET A 274 1.74 -19.52 3.71
CA MET A 274 0.73 -19.78 2.68
C MET A 274 1.35 -19.97 1.30
N LEU A 275 2.37 -19.20 0.98
CA LEU A 275 3.13 -19.35 -0.26
C LEU A 275 4.28 -20.34 -0.02
N ARG A 276 4.06 -21.61 -0.32
CA ARG A 276 5.04 -22.70 -0.10
C ARG A 276 6.45 -22.26 -0.49
N GLY A 277 7.35 -22.18 0.50
CA GLY A 277 8.74 -21.76 0.33
C GLY A 277 8.99 -20.25 0.17
N HIS A 278 7.95 -19.40 0.16
CA HIS A 278 8.06 -17.96 -0.12
C HIS A 278 7.47 -17.05 0.99
N GLY A 279 7.14 -17.59 2.16
CA GLY A 279 6.53 -16.81 3.28
C GLY A 279 5.04 -16.54 3.11
N GLY A 280 4.54 -15.53 3.80
CA GLY A 280 3.16 -15.07 3.75
C GLY A 280 2.90 -14.03 2.66
N ILE A 281 1.63 -13.66 2.51
CA ILE A 281 1.21 -12.52 1.65
C ILE A 281 1.75 -11.22 2.23
N LEU A 282 1.65 -11.06 3.55
CA LEU A 282 2.13 -9.86 4.24
C LEU A 282 3.66 -9.68 4.08
N ASP A 283 4.43 -10.78 4.06
CA ASP A 283 5.87 -10.76 3.79
C ASP A 283 6.22 -10.31 2.35
N ARG A 284 5.27 -10.34 1.44
CA ARG A 284 5.44 -9.91 0.04
C ARG A 284 4.95 -8.49 -0.22
N LEU A 285 4.11 -7.99 0.67
CA LEU A 285 3.52 -6.66 0.55
C LEU A 285 4.15 -5.64 1.51
N ASP A 286 5.05 -6.07 2.39
CA ASP A 286 5.65 -5.23 3.45
C ASP A 286 6.22 -3.90 2.92
N SER A 287 7.16 -3.95 2.00
CA SER A 287 7.72 -2.76 1.36
C SER A 287 6.67 -1.99 0.54
N LEU A 288 5.81 -2.74 -0.17
CA LEU A 288 4.82 -2.17 -1.07
C LEU A 288 3.73 -1.40 -0.31
N LEU A 289 3.31 -1.87 0.88
CA LEU A 289 2.35 -1.18 1.73
C LEU A 289 2.85 0.21 2.15
N ILE A 290 4.11 0.31 2.58
CA ILE A 290 4.72 1.59 2.99
C ILE A 290 4.87 2.54 1.80
N VAL A 291 5.37 2.04 0.67
CA VAL A 291 5.54 2.86 -0.54
C VAL A 291 4.19 3.36 -1.04
N SER A 292 3.19 2.49 -1.13
CA SER A 292 1.84 2.86 -1.59
C SER A 292 1.17 3.88 -0.67
N LEU A 293 1.30 3.69 0.64
CA LEU A 293 0.80 4.62 1.66
C LEU A 293 1.46 6.00 1.53
N ALA A 294 2.77 6.05 1.40
CA ALA A 294 3.49 7.31 1.28
C ALA A 294 3.14 8.05 -0.01
N ILE A 295 3.14 7.33 -1.15
CA ILE A 295 2.83 7.94 -2.45
C ILE A 295 1.38 8.42 -2.51
N SER A 296 0.41 7.62 -2.06
CA SER A 296 -0.99 8.04 -2.06
C SER A 296 -1.20 9.28 -1.19
N THR A 297 -0.55 9.35 -0.03
CA THR A 297 -0.60 10.51 0.85
C THR A 297 0.00 11.76 0.17
N ILE A 298 1.17 11.63 -0.45
CA ILE A 298 1.82 12.76 -1.15
C ILE A 298 0.96 13.24 -2.32
N LEU A 299 0.41 12.33 -3.13
CA LEU A 299 -0.48 12.69 -4.25
C LEU A 299 -1.72 13.43 -3.76
N THR A 300 -2.31 12.99 -2.67
CA THR A 300 -3.46 13.67 -2.05
C THR A 300 -3.10 15.06 -1.53
N LEU A 301 -1.92 15.23 -0.95
CA LEU A 301 -1.43 16.53 -0.48
C LEU A 301 -1.18 17.49 -1.65
N ILE A 302 -0.64 17.00 -2.75
CA ILE A 302 -0.44 17.80 -3.98
C ILE A 302 -1.80 18.27 -4.52
N GLU A 303 -2.79 17.38 -4.62
CA GLU A 303 -4.12 17.70 -5.15
C GLU A 303 -4.88 18.70 -4.27
N ASN A 304 -4.76 18.60 -2.95
CA ASN A 304 -5.44 19.48 -2.00
C ASN A 304 -4.81 20.88 -1.85
N GLY A 305 -3.85 21.22 -2.68
CA GLY A 305 -3.40 22.60 -2.84
C GLY A 305 -2.33 23.06 -1.87
N PHE A 306 -1.36 22.21 -1.53
CA PHE A 306 -0.12 22.69 -0.89
C PHE A 306 0.74 23.60 -1.80
N GLY A 307 0.11 24.20 -2.83
CA GLY A 307 0.72 25.25 -3.64
C GLY A 307 1.89 24.81 -4.54
N ILE A 308 1.99 23.51 -4.83
CA ILE A 308 3.07 22.95 -5.67
C ILE A 308 2.64 22.87 -7.15
N VAL A 309 1.32 23.01 -7.43
CA VAL A 309 0.76 23.01 -8.79
C VAL A 309 -0.20 24.18 -8.97
#